data_f84a01b6d601cd148f5ad9521d5fc1f1
#
_entry.id   f84a01b6d601cd148f5ad9521d5fc1f1
#
_cell.length_a   1.000
_cell.length_b   1.000
_cell.length_c   1.000
_cell.angle_alpha   90.00
_cell.angle_beta   90.00
_cell.angle_gamma   90.00
#
_symmetry.space_group_name_H-M   'P 1'
#
loop_
_entity.id
_entity.type
_entity.pdbx_description
1 polymer ?
#
loop_
_entity_poly.entity_id
_entity_poly.type
_entity_poly.pdbx_seq_one_letter_code
_entity_poly.pdbx_strand_id
1 'polypeptide(L)'
;MVNDMEKQSKRIIVLLSGICLWIFFIFQEELSRYGLYTLTSYNVHEIASFIPFLCVGTAIIWCGYLIVKVAKRQAERYDLFFMVILLLIIFLMGRYIYRWSHTGSVSVIATVESVDKMSGEIVIKNTDGQTTTLQSSEMINGMLETDGKKYLITYDANMNSAGTQRVHMIALPEN
;
A
#
# COMPACT_ATOMS: atom_id res chain seq x y z
N MET A 1 -33.52 -23.90 8.24
CA MET A 1 -32.66 -24.37 7.14
C MET A 1 -32.52 -23.34 6.01
N VAL A 2 -33.60 -22.84 5.38
CA VAL A 2 -33.52 -21.81 4.33
C VAL A 2 -32.91 -20.50 4.86
N ASN A 3 -33.34 -20.05 6.03
CA ASN A 3 -32.88 -18.82 6.67
C ASN A 3 -31.37 -18.85 7.04
N ASP A 4 -30.84 -20.02 7.36
CA ASP A 4 -29.44 -20.20 7.73
C ASP A 4 -28.54 -20.19 6.50
N MET A 5 -29.00 -20.77 5.39
CA MET A 5 -28.29 -20.73 4.10
C MET A 5 -28.19 -19.30 3.55
N GLU A 6 -29.27 -18.53 3.64
CA GLU A 6 -29.28 -17.13 3.20
C GLU A 6 -28.30 -16.27 4.02
N LYS A 7 -28.26 -16.50 5.33
CA LYS A 7 -27.34 -15.79 6.24
C LYS A 7 -25.88 -16.14 5.98
N GLN A 8 -25.58 -17.42 5.69
CA GLN A 8 -24.24 -17.85 5.32
C GLN A 8 -23.81 -17.27 3.96
N SER A 9 -24.71 -17.26 2.98
CA SER A 9 -24.46 -16.67 1.67
C SER A 9 -24.09 -15.19 1.77
N LYS A 10 -24.83 -14.40 2.56
CA LYS A 10 -24.52 -12.98 2.80
C LYS A 10 -23.13 -12.77 3.41
N ARG A 11 -22.72 -13.61 4.37
CA ARG A 11 -21.39 -13.55 4.99
C ARG A 11 -20.28 -13.85 3.99
N ILE A 12 -20.46 -14.85 3.14
CA ILE A 12 -19.51 -15.23 2.09
C ILE A 12 -19.37 -14.11 1.08
N ILE A 13 -20.48 -13.49 0.67
CA ILE A 13 -20.47 -12.35 -0.28
C ILE A 13 -19.66 -11.19 0.30
N VAL A 14 -19.89 -10.82 1.56
CA VAL A 14 -19.13 -9.73 2.22
C VAL A 14 -17.63 -10.06 2.28
N LEU A 15 -17.28 -11.30 2.61
CA LEU A 15 -15.89 -11.74 2.68
C LEU A 15 -15.21 -11.71 1.30
N LEU A 16 -15.89 -12.21 0.27
CA LEU A 16 -15.40 -12.18 -1.11
C LEU A 16 -15.24 -10.75 -1.61
N SER A 17 -16.19 -9.86 -1.32
CA SER A 17 -16.09 -8.44 -1.66
C SER A 17 -14.87 -7.79 -1.00
N GLY A 18 -14.60 -8.09 0.27
CA GLY A 18 -13.41 -7.63 0.97
C GLY A 18 -12.11 -8.13 0.34
N ILE A 19 -12.06 -9.40 -0.08
CA ILE A 19 -10.91 -9.98 -0.77
C ILE A 19 -10.70 -9.30 -2.13
N CYS A 20 -11.76 -9.07 -2.91
CA CYS A 20 -11.66 -8.36 -4.20
C CYS A 20 -11.13 -6.93 -4.02
N LEU A 21 -11.63 -6.20 -3.02
CA LEU A 21 -11.13 -4.86 -2.70
C LEU A 21 -9.65 -4.90 -2.32
N TRP A 22 -9.23 -5.91 -1.58
CA TRP A 22 -7.84 -6.04 -1.17
C TRP A 22 -6.91 -6.37 -2.34
N ILE A 23 -7.35 -7.27 -3.24
CA ILE A 23 -6.60 -7.57 -4.48
C ILE A 23 -6.45 -6.29 -5.32
N PHE A 24 -7.53 -5.49 -5.44
CA PHE A 24 -7.49 -4.21 -6.13
C PHE A 24 -6.49 -3.25 -5.47
N PHE A 25 -6.48 -3.16 -4.14
CA PHE A 25 -5.53 -2.34 -3.40
C PHE A 25 -4.07 -2.79 -3.64
N ILE A 26 -3.77 -4.11 -3.55
CA ILE A 26 -2.42 -4.64 -3.82
C ILE A 26 -2.00 -4.31 -5.25
N PHE A 27 -2.91 -4.43 -6.21
CA PHE A 27 -2.62 -4.10 -7.60
C PHE A 27 -2.27 -2.61 -7.78
N GLN A 28 -3.02 -1.71 -7.13
CA GLN A 28 -2.72 -0.28 -7.13
C GLN A 28 -1.37 0.03 -6.47
N GLU A 29 -1.06 -0.62 -5.38
CA GLU A 29 0.22 -0.47 -4.66
C GLU A 29 1.40 -0.94 -5.52
N GLU A 30 1.26 -2.07 -6.23
CA GLU A 30 2.29 -2.54 -7.16
C GLU A 30 2.47 -1.60 -8.36
N LEU A 31 1.38 -1.07 -8.94
CA LEU A 31 1.49 -0.07 -10.01
C LEU A 31 2.24 1.17 -9.54
N SER A 32 1.99 1.62 -8.31
CA SER A 32 2.68 2.78 -7.74
C SER A 32 4.19 2.55 -7.62
N ARG A 33 4.61 1.34 -7.25
CA ARG A 33 6.04 0.98 -7.16
C ARG A 33 6.78 1.06 -8.48
N TYR A 34 6.09 0.92 -9.60
CA TYR A 34 6.64 1.07 -10.95
C TYR A 34 6.53 2.49 -11.49
N GLY A 35 5.99 3.44 -10.72
CA GLY A 35 5.78 4.82 -11.17
C GLY A 35 4.63 4.97 -12.17
N LEU A 36 3.75 3.97 -12.28
CA LEU A 36 2.65 3.94 -13.24
C LEU A 36 1.40 4.69 -12.76
N TYR A 37 1.52 5.69 -11.89
CA TYR A 37 0.41 6.56 -11.47
C TYR A 37 -0.30 7.25 -12.63
N THR A 38 0.38 7.42 -13.75
CA THR A 38 -0.19 8.03 -14.94
C THR A 38 -1.26 7.18 -15.62
N LEU A 39 -1.28 5.86 -15.40
CA LEU A 39 -2.30 4.95 -15.95
C LEU A 39 -3.57 4.88 -15.11
N THR A 40 -3.43 5.07 -13.79
CA THR A 40 -4.56 5.19 -12.87
C THR A 40 -4.43 6.54 -12.21
N SER A 41 -5.36 7.45 -12.42
CA SER A 41 -5.26 8.81 -11.87
C SER A 41 -4.85 8.76 -10.37
N TYR A 42 -4.08 9.74 -9.93
CA TYR A 42 -3.68 9.91 -8.53
C TYR A 42 -4.85 9.77 -7.55
N ASN A 43 -6.02 10.30 -7.90
CA ASN A 43 -7.24 10.18 -7.11
C ASN A 43 -7.68 8.73 -6.86
N VAL A 44 -7.52 7.83 -7.84
CA VAL A 44 -7.86 6.41 -7.68
C VAL A 44 -6.91 5.75 -6.69
N HIS A 45 -5.62 6.07 -6.74
CA HIS A 45 -4.64 5.56 -5.79
C HIS A 45 -4.93 6.06 -4.37
N GLU A 46 -5.25 7.34 -4.20
CA GLU A 46 -5.59 7.92 -2.91
C GLU A 46 -6.83 7.26 -2.30
N ILE A 47 -7.90 7.06 -3.09
CA ILE A 47 -9.10 6.32 -2.65
C ILE A 47 -8.74 4.87 -2.30
N ALA A 48 -7.92 4.20 -3.10
CA ALA A 48 -7.51 2.82 -2.84
C ALA A 48 -6.73 2.68 -1.53
N SER A 49 -5.96 3.68 -1.11
CA SER A 49 -5.20 3.68 0.14
C SER A 49 -6.08 3.60 1.41
N PHE A 50 -7.36 3.95 1.32
CA PHE A 50 -8.32 3.79 2.41
C PHE A 50 -8.86 2.37 2.56
N ILE A 51 -8.70 1.50 1.56
CA ILE A 51 -9.24 0.12 1.59
C ILE A 51 -8.75 -0.68 2.81
N PRO A 52 -7.45 -0.71 3.18
CA PRO A 52 -6.98 -1.40 4.36
C PRO A 52 -7.67 -0.96 5.64
N PHE A 53 -7.88 0.35 5.81
CA PHE A 53 -8.56 0.90 7.00
C PHE A 53 -10.03 0.49 7.06
N LEU A 54 -10.75 0.50 5.93
CA LEU A 54 -12.13 0.03 5.84
C LEU A 54 -12.23 -1.46 6.15
N CYS A 55 -11.31 -2.28 5.61
CA CYS A 55 -11.28 -3.71 5.87
C CYS A 55 -11.01 -4.02 7.35
N VAL A 56 -10.05 -3.35 7.97
CA VAL A 56 -9.74 -3.54 9.41
C VAL A 56 -10.90 -3.08 10.27
N GLY A 57 -11.47 -1.89 10.01
CA GLY A 57 -12.60 -1.36 10.77
C GLY A 57 -13.81 -2.30 10.73
N THR A 58 -14.17 -2.78 9.54
CA THR A 58 -15.26 -3.74 9.34
C THR A 58 -14.97 -5.06 10.05
N ALA A 59 -13.73 -5.58 9.94
CA ALA A 59 -13.32 -6.81 10.58
C ALA A 59 -13.36 -6.72 12.12
N ILE A 60 -12.95 -5.60 12.70
CA ILE A 60 -13.00 -5.36 14.15
C ILE A 60 -14.45 -5.34 14.64
N ILE A 61 -15.34 -4.60 13.97
CA ILE A 61 -16.76 -4.51 14.33
C ILE A 61 -17.40 -5.90 14.28
N TRP A 62 -17.17 -6.64 13.21
CA TRP A 62 -17.72 -7.97 13.05
C TRP A 62 -17.14 -8.97 14.05
N CYS A 63 -15.84 -8.94 14.30
CA CYS A 63 -15.19 -9.76 15.32
C CYS A 63 -15.77 -9.47 16.71
N GLY A 64 -15.97 -8.20 17.07
CA GLY A 64 -16.62 -7.78 18.32
C GLY A 64 -18.04 -8.35 18.45
N TYR A 65 -18.84 -8.30 17.39
CA TYR A 65 -20.16 -8.92 17.37
C TYR A 65 -20.09 -10.45 17.62
N LEU A 66 -19.14 -11.14 16.97
CA LEU A 66 -18.97 -12.59 17.17
C LEU A 66 -18.50 -12.93 18.57
N ILE A 67 -17.62 -12.14 19.18
CA ILE A 67 -17.19 -12.30 20.59
C ILE A 67 -18.40 -12.21 21.54
N VAL A 68 -19.26 -11.22 21.34
CA VAL A 68 -20.50 -11.10 22.15
C VAL A 68 -21.41 -12.32 21.98
N LYS A 69 -21.50 -12.86 20.76
CA LYS A 69 -22.29 -14.06 20.47
C LYS A 69 -21.71 -15.30 21.15
N VAL A 70 -20.37 -15.43 21.18
CA VAL A 70 -19.67 -16.49 21.92
C VAL A 70 -19.92 -16.35 23.42
N ALA A 71 -19.79 -15.16 23.99
CA ALA A 71 -20.03 -14.90 25.41
C ALA A 71 -21.48 -15.26 25.85
N LYS A 72 -22.43 -15.02 24.97
CA LYS A 72 -23.84 -15.41 25.18
C LYS A 72 -24.15 -16.90 24.90
N ARG A 73 -23.14 -17.70 24.59
CA ARG A 73 -23.28 -19.12 24.19
C ARG A 73 -24.23 -19.36 23.01
N GLN A 74 -24.34 -18.40 22.12
CA GLN A 74 -25.18 -18.41 20.90
C GLN A 74 -24.36 -18.65 19.63
N ALA A 75 -23.04 -18.87 19.76
CA ALA A 75 -22.16 -19.07 18.66
C ALA A 75 -22.27 -20.47 18.04
N GLU A 76 -22.35 -20.53 16.74
CA GLU A 76 -22.29 -21.73 15.94
C GLU A 76 -20.81 -22.06 15.58
N ARG A 77 -20.54 -23.29 15.13
CA ARG A 77 -19.18 -23.68 14.69
C ARG A 77 -18.62 -22.79 13.57
N TYR A 78 -19.49 -22.35 12.66
CA TYR A 78 -19.12 -21.43 11.59
C TYR A 78 -18.76 -20.04 12.10
N ASP A 79 -19.38 -19.56 13.18
CA ASP A 79 -19.04 -18.27 13.79
C ASP A 79 -17.60 -18.27 14.31
N LEU A 80 -17.14 -19.39 14.89
CA LEU A 80 -15.76 -19.54 15.35
C LEU A 80 -14.76 -19.55 14.18
N PHE A 81 -15.08 -20.25 13.09
CA PHE A 81 -14.26 -20.27 11.89
C PHE A 81 -14.13 -18.88 11.29
N PHE A 82 -15.24 -18.15 11.13
CA PHE A 82 -15.22 -16.76 10.66
C PHE A 82 -14.42 -15.84 11.58
N MET A 83 -14.53 -16.02 12.89
CA MET A 83 -13.77 -15.24 13.87
C MET A 83 -12.24 -15.41 13.66
N VAL A 84 -11.78 -16.63 13.41
CA VAL A 84 -10.36 -16.90 13.14
C VAL A 84 -9.91 -16.19 11.86
N ILE A 85 -10.71 -16.22 10.79
CA ILE A 85 -10.42 -15.51 9.52
C ILE A 85 -10.34 -14.00 9.76
N LEU A 86 -11.30 -13.43 10.50
CA LEU A 86 -11.31 -12.00 10.81
C LEU A 86 -10.10 -11.58 11.64
N LEU A 87 -9.70 -12.39 12.62
CA LEU A 87 -8.48 -12.13 13.42
C LEU A 87 -7.22 -12.16 12.54
N LEU A 88 -7.15 -13.10 11.59
CA LEU A 88 -6.06 -13.15 10.63
C LEU A 88 -6.02 -11.91 9.74
N ILE A 89 -7.17 -11.45 9.24
CA ILE A 89 -7.29 -10.21 8.46
C ILE A 89 -6.83 -9.02 9.28
N ILE A 90 -7.31 -8.87 10.52
CA ILE A 90 -6.91 -7.78 11.42
C ILE A 90 -5.40 -7.79 11.64
N PHE A 91 -4.80 -8.97 11.86
CA PHE A 91 -3.36 -9.10 12.06
C PHE A 91 -2.56 -8.69 10.83
N LEU A 92 -2.91 -9.22 9.64
CA LEU A 92 -2.20 -8.94 8.39
C LEU A 92 -2.32 -7.47 7.99
N MET A 93 -3.54 -6.92 8.06
CA MET A 93 -3.80 -5.51 7.74
C MET A 93 -3.20 -4.57 8.78
N GLY A 94 -3.28 -4.91 10.06
CA GLY A 94 -2.67 -4.14 11.13
C GLY A 94 -1.14 -4.06 10.95
N ARG A 95 -0.50 -5.15 10.56
CA ARG A 95 0.92 -5.17 10.22
C ARG A 95 1.24 -4.30 9.00
N TYR A 96 0.37 -4.28 7.99
CA TYR A 96 0.51 -3.42 6.82
C TYR A 96 0.40 -1.95 7.22
N ILE A 97 -0.65 -1.56 7.95
CA ILE A 97 -0.87 -0.19 8.43
C ILE A 97 0.29 0.27 9.32
N TYR A 98 0.79 -0.60 10.21
CA TYR A 98 1.94 -0.29 11.04
C TYR A 98 3.19 0.01 10.21
N ARG A 99 3.47 -0.80 9.18
CA ARG A 99 4.58 -0.54 8.26
C ARG A 99 4.41 0.78 7.52
N TRP A 100 3.23 1.02 6.99
CA TRP A 100 2.92 2.23 6.24
C TRP A 100 3.04 3.50 7.11
N SER A 101 2.60 3.47 8.37
CA SER A 101 2.70 4.60 9.30
C SER A 101 4.15 4.97 9.67
N HIS A 102 5.13 4.07 9.41
CA HIS A 102 6.55 4.31 9.64
C HIS A 102 7.33 4.63 8.36
N THR A 103 6.65 4.70 7.22
CA THR A 103 7.21 5.08 5.92
C THR A 103 6.72 6.48 5.59
N GLY A 104 7.64 7.43 5.46
CA GLY A 104 7.33 8.77 4.99
C GLY A 104 7.63 8.89 3.50
N SER A 105 6.79 9.63 2.76
CA SER A 105 7.09 10.01 1.38
C SER A 105 7.77 11.37 1.38
N VAL A 106 8.91 11.47 0.70
CA VAL A 106 9.70 12.69 0.55
C VAL A 106 9.74 13.08 -0.91
N SER A 107 9.38 14.34 -1.21
CA SER A 107 9.50 14.90 -2.55
C SER A 107 10.62 15.94 -2.58
N VAL A 108 11.54 15.79 -3.52
CA VAL A 108 12.69 16.70 -3.69
C VAL A 108 12.86 17.08 -5.15
N ILE A 109 13.31 18.32 -5.38
CA ILE A 109 13.80 18.72 -6.70
C ILE A 109 15.29 18.41 -6.73
N ALA A 110 15.69 17.54 -7.65
CA ALA A 110 17.05 17.06 -7.75
C ALA A 110 17.49 16.88 -9.22
N THR A 111 18.79 16.85 -9.42
CA THR A 111 19.42 16.40 -10.68
C THR A 111 19.92 14.98 -10.50
N VAL A 112 19.91 14.19 -11.56
CA VAL A 112 20.44 12.82 -11.56
C VAL A 112 21.91 12.86 -11.92
N GLU A 113 22.79 12.39 -11.01
CA GLU A 113 24.22 12.31 -11.23
C GLU A 113 24.63 11.01 -11.93
N SER A 114 24.02 9.88 -11.52
CA SER A 114 24.27 8.59 -12.15
C SER A 114 23.06 7.66 -12.04
N VAL A 115 22.94 6.75 -13.01
CA VAL A 115 21.94 5.70 -13.06
C VAL A 115 22.65 4.38 -13.30
N ASP A 116 22.61 3.47 -12.34
CA ASP A 116 23.07 2.10 -12.53
C ASP A 116 21.89 1.21 -12.93
N LYS A 117 21.82 0.88 -14.21
CA LYS A 117 20.75 0.04 -14.76
C LYS A 117 20.81 -1.41 -14.28
N MET A 118 21.95 -1.89 -13.80
CA MET A 118 22.10 -3.28 -13.35
C MET A 118 21.64 -3.47 -11.92
N SER A 119 21.99 -2.54 -11.02
CA SER A 119 21.58 -2.59 -9.62
C SER A 119 20.23 -1.92 -9.35
N GLY A 120 19.74 -1.11 -10.31
CA GLY A 120 18.55 -0.28 -10.12
C GLY A 120 18.79 0.91 -9.20
N GLU A 121 20.04 1.30 -8.96
CA GLU A 121 20.41 2.42 -8.12
C GLU A 121 20.53 3.71 -8.93
N ILE A 122 19.97 4.78 -8.38
CA ILE A 122 20.16 6.14 -8.91
C ILE A 122 20.79 7.02 -7.84
N VAL A 123 21.70 7.86 -8.25
CA VAL A 123 22.32 8.88 -7.40
C VAL A 123 21.75 10.22 -7.80
N ILE A 124 21.10 10.88 -6.86
CA ILE A 124 20.50 12.21 -7.06
C ILE A 124 21.22 13.25 -6.23
N LYS A 125 21.26 14.48 -6.73
CA LYS A 125 21.78 15.65 -6.02
C LYS A 125 20.68 16.69 -5.88
N ASN A 126 20.34 16.99 -4.63
CA ASN A 126 19.35 17.99 -4.28
C ASN A 126 19.87 19.41 -4.59
N THR A 127 18.94 20.38 -4.59
CA THR A 127 19.26 21.81 -4.71
C THR A 127 20.23 22.29 -3.63
N ASP A 128 20.23 21.66 -2.46
CA ASP A 128 21.10 21.97 -1.31
C ASP A 128 22.50 21.34 -1.44
N GLY A 129 22.77 20.64 -2.55
CA GLY A 129 24.06 19.98 -2.82
C GLY A 129 24.24 18.63 -2.14
N GLN A 130 23.24 18.13 -1.41
CA GLN A 130 23.27 16.81 -0.78
C GLN A 130 23.05 15.73 -1.83
N THR A 131 23.85 14.66 -1.76
CA THR A 131 23.74 13.50 -2.63
C THR A 131 23.06 12.36 -1.89
N THR A 132 22.08 11.73 -2.53
CA THR A 132 21.31 10.61 -1.98
C THR A 132 21.23 9.48 -2.99
N THR A 133 21.45 8.25 -2.53
CA THR A 133 21.31 7.03 -3.36
C THR A 133 19.93 6.44 -3.13
N LEU A 134 19.19 6.21 -4.20
CA LEU A 134 17.83 5.69 -4.20
C LEU A 134 17.74 4.42 -5.04
N GLN A 135 16.83 3.53 -4.68
CA GLN A 135 16.43 2.39 -5.51
C GLN A 135 15.30 2.80 -6.46
N SER A 136 15.40 2.41 -7.71
CA SER A 136 14.44 2.76 -8.74
C SER A 136 14.10 1.56 -9.62
N SER A 137 12.93 1.58 -10.27
CA SER A 137 12.56 0.56 -11.25
C SER A 137 13.28 0.79 -12.58
N GLU A 138 13.44 -0.28 -13.36
CA GLU A 138 14.04 -0.20 -14.71
C GLU A 138 13.31 0.81 -15.61
N MET A 139 11.97 0.88 -15.49
CA MET A 139 11.15 1.84 -16.23
C MET A 139 11.50 3.29 -15.87
N ILE A 140 11.61 3.59 -14.57
CA ILE A 140 11.98 4.92 -14.08
C ILE A 140 13.40 5.25 -14.53
N ASN A 141 14.34 4.30 -14.43
CA ASN A 141 15.72 4.49 -14.88
C ASN A 141 15.83 4.82 -16.38
N GLY A 142 14.91 4.26 -17.18
CA GLY A 142 14.84 4.55 -18.63
C GLY A 142 14.34 5.96 -18.96
N MET A 143 13.70 6.65 -18.02
CA MET A 143 13.18 8.01 -18.20
C MET A 143 14.10 9.09 -17.67
N LEU A 144 15.16 8.71 -16.93
CA LEU A 144 16.09 9.65 -16.32
C LEU A 144 17.28 9.93 -17.22
N GLU A 145 17.61 11.19 -17.34
CA GLU A 145 18.78 11.71 -18.07
C GLU A 145 19.80 12.30 -17.08
N THR A 146 21.07 12.08 -17.33
CA THR A 146 22.18 12.59 -16.50
C THR A 146 22.79 13.89 -17.09
N ASP A 147 21.98 14.68 -17.76
CA ASP A 147 22.34 15.90 -18.47
C ASP A 147 22.25 17.18 -17.62
N GLY A 148 21.98 17.03 -16.31
CA GLY A 148 21.77 18.14 -15.39
C GLY A 148 20.33 18.65 -15.33
N LYS A 149 19.40 17.97 -16.01
CA LYS A 149 17.97 18.25 -15.95
C LYS A 149 17.43 18.05 -14.55
N LYS A 150 16.58 18.95 -14.11
CA LYS A 150 15.91 18.87 -12.80
C LYS A 150 14.66 18.03 -12.89
N TYR A 151 14.47 17.17 -11.90
CA TYR A 151 13.29 16.34 -11.73
C TYR A 151 12.68 16.57 -10.33
N LEU A 152 11.35 16.52 -10.23
CA LEU A 152 10.68 16.33 -8.97
C LEU A 152 10.65 14.81 -8.71
N ILE A 153 11.42 14.37 -7.72
CA ILE A 153 11.56 12.95 -7.37
C ILE A 153 10.88 12.72 -6.02
N THR A 154 9.90 11.80 -6.01
CA THR A 154 9.21 11.37 -4.79
C THR A 154 9.65 9.95 -4.45
N TYR A 155 10.13 9.76 -3.23
CA TYR A 155 10.63 8.47 -2.75
C TYR A 155 10.19 8.20 -1.31
N ASP A 156 10.11 6.91 -0.94
CA ASP A 156 9.86 6.49 0.43
C ASP A 156 11.13 6.59 1.28
N ALA A 157 11.02 7.31 2.37
CA ALA A 157 12.02 7.33 3.42
C ALA A 157 11.51 6.51 4.61
N ASN A 158 12.23 5.46 4.99
CA ASN A 158 11.93 4.75 6.22
C ASN A 158 12.46 5.57 7.41
N MET A 159 11.55 6.05 8.26
CA MET A 159 11.91 6.88 9.42
C MET A 159 12.75 6.14 10.48
N ASN A 160 12.74 4.80 10.47
CA ASN A 160 13.36 3.98 11.52
C ASN A 160 14.63 3.23 11.10
N SER A 161 15.00 3.25 9.83
CA SER A 161 16.20 2.58 9.35
C SER A 161 16.77 3.30 8.12
N ALA A 162 18.10 3.33 7.99
CA ALA A 162 18.78 3.68 6.75
C ALA A 162 18.60 2.60 5.67
N GLY A 163 17.37 2.10 5.52
CA GLY A 163 17.01 1.13 4.50
C GLY A 163 16.94 1.79 3.12
N THR A 164 16.95 0.97 2.10
CA THR A 164 16.89 1.36 0.69
C THR A 164 15.66 2.24 0.44
N GLN A 165 15.91 3.51 0.18
CA GLN A 165 14.87 4.48 -0.17
C GLN A 165 14.45 4.21 -1.61
N ARG A 166 13.17 3.99 -1.87
CA ARG A 166 12.66 3.62 -3.19
C ARG A 166 11.90 4.77 -3.84
N VAL A 167 12.24 5.06 -5.10
CA VAL A 167 11.54 6.05 -5.90
C VAL A 167 10.16 5.53 -6.33
N HIS A 168 9.14 6.37 -6.15
CA HIS A 168 7.76 6.09 -6.57
C HIS A 168 7.32 6.93 -7.75
N MET A 169 7.75 8.18 -7.82
CA MET A 169 7.30 9.11 -8.84
C MET A 169 8.43 10.01 -9.30
N ILE A 170 8.44 10.29 -10.60
CA ILE A 170 9.28 11.31 -11.21
C ILE A 170 8.37 12.19 -12.05
N ALA A 171 8.52 13.49 -11.88
CA ALA A 171 7.85 14.50 -12.69
C ALA A 171 8.87 15.59 -13.10
N LEU A 172 8.57 16.28 -14.19
CA LEU A 172 9.27 17.53 -14.49
C LEU A 172 8.75 18.60 -13.52
N PRO A 173 9.61 19.42 -12.89
CA PRO A 173 9.14 20.52 -12.07
C PRO A 173 8.33 21.47 -12.94
N GLU A 174 7.16 21.87 -12.48
CA GLU A 174 6.40 22.94 -13.09
C GLU A 174 7.20 24.24 -12.97
N ASN A 175 7.32 24.97 -14.10
CA ASN A 175 8.02 26.27 -14.18
C ASN A 175 7.26 27.36 -13.44
#